data_1a67ce2e03a39179e953990851305e2b
#
_entry.id   1a67ce2e03a39179e953990851305e2b
#
_cell.length_a   1.000
_cell.length_b   1.000
_cell.length_c   1.000
_cell.angle_alpha   90.00
_cell.angle_beta   90.00
_cell.angle_gamma   90.00
#
_symmetry.space_group_name_H-M   'P 1'
#
loop_
_entity.id
_entity.type
_entity.pdbx_description
1 polymer ?
#
loop_
_entity_poly.entity_id
_entity_poly.type
_entity_poly.pdbx_seq_one_letter_code
_entity_poly.pdbx_strand_id
1 'polypeptide(L)'
;MIKICLAGFGKMNHAVYEAALQNADVKVVSILEPTPQKIEGVEMFTEPQKAFALADVIIDFSTKEACVENMCIAASMGKNFVIGTTGINEEGLKKIKTATASSSVSGVLSGNFSVGVNVFIETARYLHERLPDYEIEMVEVHHNQKKDAPSGTALRTLAALGKTKEEIPVHALRMGD
;
A
#
# COMPACT_ATOMS: atom_id res chain seq x y z
N MET A 1 -6.00 21.60 6.27
CA MET A 1 -5.02 21.07 5.28
C MET A 1 -4.12 20.08 6.01
N ILE A 2 -4.15 18.81 5.59
CA ILE A 2 -3.38 17.71 6.19
C ILE A 2 -1.96 17.72 5.61
N LYS A 3 -0.96 17.68 6.48
CA LYS A 3 0.46 17.62 6.08
C LYS A 3 0.90 16.17 5.89
N ILE A 4 1.47 15.87 4.73
CA ILE A 4 1.88 14.51 4.36
C ILE A 4 3.40 14.43 4.22
N CYS A 5 3.98 13.36 4.78
CA CYS A 5 5.33 12.91 4.43
C CYS A 5 5.24 11.69 3.50
N LEU A 6 6.01 11.71 2.42
CA LEU A 6 6.15 10.55 1.53
C LEU A 6 7.41 9.76 1.91
N ALA A 7 7.25 8.50 2.32
CA ALA A 7 8.37 7.60 2.60
C ALA A 7 8.67 6.73 1.36
N GLY A 8 9.89 6.89 0.82
CA GLY A 8 10.29 6.48 -0.52
C GLY A 8 9.77 7.45 -1.59
N PHE A 9 10.56 7.71 -2.62
CA PHE A 9 10.14 8.62 -3.70
C PHE A 9 10.28 7.95 -5.09
N GLY A 10 9.80 6.71 -5.18
CA GLY A 10 9.67 5.96 -6.41
C GLY A 10 8.39 6.32 -7.19
N LYS A 11 8.10 5.53 -8.23
CA LYS A 11 6.98 5.75 -9.17
C LYS A 11 5.64 6.03 -8.47
N MET A 12 5.31 5.29 -7.39
CA MET A 12 4.02 5.47 -6.71
C MET A 12 3.95 6.78 -5.93
N ASN A 13 4.97 7.13 -5.16
CA ASN A 13 4.96 8.39 -4.41
C ASN A 13 5.14 9.62 -5.31
N HIS A 14 5.69 9.50 -6.52
CA HIS A 14 5.57 10.55 -7.53
C HIS A 14 4.11 10.79 -7.93
N ALA A 15 3.35 9.73 -8.20
CA ALA A 15 1.93 9.87 -8.53
C ALA A 15 1.11 10.44 -7.34
N VAL A 16 1.44 10.05 -6.10
CA VAL A 16 0.81 10.63 -4.90
C VAL A 16 1.15 12.11 -4.77
N TYR A 17 2.40 12.50 -5.03
CA TYR A 17 2.84 13.90 -5.03
C TYR A 17 2.05 14.75 -6.04
N GLU A 18 1.98 14.28 -7.30
CA GLU A 18 1.21 14.97 -8.36
C GLU A 18 -0.29 15.09 -8.00
N ALA A 19 -0.88 14.04 -7.43
CA ALA A 19 -2.26 14.09 -6.97
C ALA A 19 -2.46 15.08 -5.81
N ALA A 20 -1.49 15.19 -4.90
CA ALA A 20 -1.52 16.12 -3.78
C ALA A 20 -1.44 17.59 -4.26
N LEU A 21 -0.70 17.88 -5.34
CA LEU A 21 -0.64 19.22 -5.91
C LEU A 21 -2.01 19.71 -6.45
N GLN A 22 -2.90 18.79 -6.79
CA GLN A 22 -4.24 19.09 -7.30
C GLN A 22 -5.31 19.11 -6.20
N ASN A 23 -4.93 18.93 -4.93
CA ASN A 23 -5.87 18.82 -3.81
C ASN A 23 -5.55 19.84 -2.71
N ALA A 24 -6.43 20.80 -2.52
CA ALA A 24 -6.25 21.87 -1.52
C ALA A 24 -6.31 21.40 -0.06
N ASP A 25 -6.84 20.21 0.21
CA ASP A 25 -6.99 19.70 1.57
C ASP A 25 -5.72 19.02 2.12
N VAL A 26 -4.75 18.76 1.24
CA VAL A 26 -3.50 18.09 1.60
C VAL A 26 -2.29 18.87 1.10
N LYS A 27 -1.15 18.68 1.77
CA LYS A 27 0.14 19.26 1.34
C LYS A 27 1.25 18.27 1.65
N VAL A 28 2.06 17.93 0.66
CA VAL A 28 3.33 17.23 0.89
C VAL A 28 4.33 18.23 1.46
N VAL A 29 4.80 17.98 2.67
CA VAL A 29 5.72 18.88 3.41
C VAL A 29 7.11 18.32 3.52
N SER A 30 7.26 16.99 3.43
CA SER A 30 8.55 16.31 3.51
C SER A 30 8.55 15.01 2.72
N ILE A 31 9.74 14.57 2.33
CA ILE A 31 9.98 13.29 1.68
C ILE A 31 11.14 12.61 2.41
N LEU A 32 10.97 11.34 2.74
CA LEU A 32 12.03 10.47 3.25
C LEU A 32 12.59 9.65 2.09
N GLU A 33 13.84 9.88 1.72
CA GLU A 33 14.50 9.19 0.60
C GLU A 33 16.00 9.03 0.88
N PRO A 34 16.56 7.81 0.76
CA PRO A 34 18.00 7.58 0.99
C PRO A 34 18.91 8.41 0.09
N THR A 35 18.46 8.72 -1.12
CA THR A 35 19.19 9.54 -2.08
C THR A 35 18.40 10.82 -2.40
N PRO A 36 18.52 11.87 -1.58
CA PRO A 36 17.74 13.08 -1.74
C PRO A 36 17.96 13.76 -3.09
N GLN A 37 16.86 14.19 -3.68
CA GLN A 37 16.82 15.02 -4.90
C GLN A 37 16.27 16.40 -4.53
N LYS A 38 16.54 17.41 -5.35
CA LYS A 38 15.98 18.72 -5.11
C LYS A 38 14.58 18.84 -5.74
N ILE A 39 13.57 19.00 -4.90
CA ILE A 39 12.21 19.29 -5.32
C ILE A 39 11.82 20.67 -4.76
N GLU A 40 11.30 21.53 -5.61
CA GLU A 40 10.91 22.89 -5.19
C GLU A 40 9.77 22.85 -4.18
N GLY A 41 9.97 23.53 -3.05
CA GLY A 41 8.97 23.67 -2.00
C GLY A 41 8.75 22.44 -1.09
N VAL A 42 9.57 21.38 -1.22
CA VAL A 42 9.49 20.18 -0.34
C VAL A 42 10.88 19.83 0.16
N GLU A 43 11.00 19.63 1.46
CA GLU A 43 12.26 19.19 2.08
C GLU A 43 12.42 17.66 2.00
N MET A 44 13.61 17.21 1.60
CA MET A 44 13.97 15.81 1.62
C MET A 44 14.93 15.48 2.76
N PHE A 45 14.68 14.35 3.39
CA PHE A 45 15.44 13.85 4.52
C PHE A 45 15.89 12.40 4.30
N THR A 46 17.01 12.06 4.89
CA THR A 46 17.49 10.67 4.97
C THR A 46 17.13 10.01 6.32
N GLU A 47 16.71 10.81 7.30
CA GLU A 47 16.39 10.38 8.65
C GLU A 47 14.86 10.43 8.87
N PRO A 48 14.21 9.29 9.19
CA PRO A 48 12.76 9.23 9.36
C PRO A 48 12.22 10.24 10.39
N GLN A 49 12.90 10.39 11.52
CA GLN A 49 12.46 11.27 12.60
C GLN A 49 12.36 12.73 12.13
N LYS A 50 13.31 13.19 11.33
CA LYS A 50 13.30 14.56 10.79
C LYS A 50 12.18 14.75 9.78
N ALA A 51 12.00 13.77 8.87
CA ALA A 51 10.96 13.81 7.85
C ALA A 51 9.55 13.79 8.48
N PHE A 52 9.34 12.88 9.44
CA PHE A 52 8.02 12.65 10.05
C PHE A 52 7.61 13.76 11.02
N ALA A 53 8.56 14.47 11.62
CA ALA A 53 8.26 15.57 12.54
C ALA A 53 7.37 16.65 11.89
N LEU A 54 7.51 16.89 10.62
CA LEU A 54 6.80 17.94 9.87
C LEU A 54 5.38 17.55 9.45
N ALA A 55 5.04 16.26 9.45
CA ALA A 55 3.82 15.73 8.86
C ALA A 55 2.79 15.27 9.92
N ASP A 56 1.54 15.20 9.51
CA ASP A 56 0.42 14.61 10.26
C ASP A 56 0.24 13.12 9.89
N VAL A 57 0.49 12.79 8.60
CA VAL A 57 0.32 11.46 8.03
C VAL A 57 1.54 11.07 7.21
N ILE A 58 1.99 9.83 7.35
CA ILE A 58 3.06 9.25 6.55
C ILE A 58 2.45 8.32 5.50
N ILE A 59 2.81 8.51 4.22
CA ILE A 59 2.42 7.60 3.13
C ILE A 59 3.67 6.84 2.68
N ASP A 60 3.67 5.52 2.88
CA ASP A 60 4.82 4.67 2.59
C ASP A 60 4.61 3.81 1.33
N PHE A 61 5.47 4.04 0.34
CA PHE A 61 5.70 3.20 -0.83
C PHE A 61 7.21 2.95 -1.00
N SER A 62 7.89 2.64 0.09
CA SER A 62 9.32 2.33 0.13
C SER A 62 9.59 0.84 -0.14
N THR A 63 10.64 0.29 0.45
CA THR A 63 10.89 -1.16 0.47
C THR A 63 10.22 -1.80 1.68
N LYS A 64 9.95 -3.12 1.61
CA LYS A 64 9.31 -3.85 2.71
C LYS A 64 10.09 -3.77 4.03
N GLU A 65 11.42 -3.76 3.96
CA GLU A 65 12.30 -3.63 5.11
C GLU A 65 12.22 -2.23 5.74
N ALA A 66 12.40 -1.19 4.92
CA ALA A 66 12.32 0.21 5.36
C ALA A 66 10.92 0.56 5.89
N CYS A 67 9.86 0.07 5.26
CA CYS A 67 8.49 0.31 5.67
C CYS A 67 8.23 -0.15 7.11
N VAL A 68 8.70 -1.34 7.50
CA VAL A 68 8.51 -1.84 8.87
C VAL A 68 9.15 -0.92 9.89
N GLU A 69 10.38 -0.49 9.64
CA GLU A 69 11.11 0.42 10.51
C GLU A 69 10.43 1.80 10.56
N ASN A 70 10.13 2.37 9.39
CA ASN A 70 9.45 3.65 9.25
C ASN A 70 8.13 3.70 10.03
N MET A 71 7.31 2.65 9.92
CA MET A 71 5.99 2.64 10.59
C MET A 71 6.11 2.48 12.10
N CYS A 72 7.09 1.73 12.59
CA CYS A 72 7.37 1.69 14.03
C CYS A 72 7.81 3.06 14.57
N ILE A 73 8.66 3.78 13.81
CA ILE A 73 9.07 5.15 14.16
C ILE A 73 7.86 6.10 14.08
N ALA A 74 7.07 6.06 13.02
CA ALA A 74 5.87 6.89 12.88
C ALA A 74 4.90 6.69 14.06
N ALA A 75 4.63 5.43 14.43
CA ALA A 75 3.78 5.11 15.58
C ALA A 75 4.35 5.68 16.89
N SER A 76 5.66 5.55 17.14
CA SER A 76 6.31 6.10 18.33
C SER A 76 6.27 7.63 18.39
N MET A 77 6.18 8.30 17.25
CA MET A 77 6.06 9.75 17.11
C MET A 77 4.60 10.23 17.10
N GLY A 78 3.62 9.35 17.26
CA GLY A 78 2.20 9.70 17.22
C GLY A 78 1.70 10.09 15.83
N LYS A 79 2.32 9.59 14.74
CA LYS A 79 1.94 9.91 13.36
C LYS A 79 1.07 8.81 12.77
N ASN A 80 -0.04 9.20 12.18
CA ASN A 80 -0.87 8.29 11.39
C ASN A 80 -0.15 7.88 10.09
N PHE A 81 -0.53 6.75 9.51
CA PHE A 81 0.17 6.28 8.31
C PHE A 81 -0.72 5.49 7.33
N VAL A 82 -0.32 5.51 6.07
CA VAL A 82 -0.89 4.72 4.98
C VAL A 82 0.24 3.91 4.35
N ILE A 83 0.09 2.60 4.30
CA ILE A 83 1.08 1.67 3.76
C ILE A 83 0.58 1.11 2.44
N GLY A 84 1.29 1.43 1.34
CA GLY A 84 1.12 0.82 0.03
C GLY A 84 2.27 -0.13 -0.34
N THR A 85 3.29 -0.20 0.49
CA THR A 85 4.41 -1.13 0.33
C THR A 85 3.91 -2.56 0.44
N THR A 86 4.29 -3.41 -0.52
CA THR A 86 3.88 -4.82 -0.61
C THR A 86 5.00 -5.77 -0.17
N GLY A 87 4.64 -7.02 0.12
CA GLY A 87 5.61 -8.06 0.46
C GLY A 87 6.16 -8.01 1.89
N ILE A 88 5.54 -7.23 2.78
CA ILE A 88 5.85 -7.25 4.21
C ILE A 88 5.47 -8.63 4.77
N ASN A 89 6.40 -9.30 5.42
CA ASN A 89 6.17 -10.63 6.02
C ASN A 89 5.35 -10.52 7.33
N GLU A 90 4.92 -11.68 7.85
CA GLU A 90 4.09 -11.75 9.06
C GLU A 90 4.77 -11.12 10.29
N GLU A 91 6.09 -11.30 10.44
CA GLU A 91 6.85 -10.71 11.53
C GLU A 91 6.85 -9.18 11.44
N GLY A 92 7.06 -8.61 10.25
CA GLY A 92 6.99 -7.18 10.01
C GLY A 92 5.60 -6.62 10.29
N LEU A 93 4.55 -7.29 9.84
CA LEU A 93 3.16 -6.91 10.12
C LEU A 93 2.86 -6.94 11.62
N LYS A 94 3.37 -7.96 12.34
CA LYS A 94 3.22 -8.04 13.80
C LYS A 94 3.92 -6.88 14.51
N LYS A 95 5.12 -6.50 14.09
CA LYS A 95 5.85 -5.34 14.65
C LYS A 95 5.04 -4.05 14.47
N ILE A 96 4.55 -3.79 13.26
CA ILE A 96 3.72 -2.60 12.96
C ILE A 96 2.44 -2.61 13.81
N LYS A 97 1.72 -3.73 13.87
CA LYS A 97 0.50 -3.86 14.69
C LYS A 97 0.77 -3.59 16.17
N THR A 98 1.85 -4.13 16.71
CA THR A 98 2.24 -3.93 18.12
C THR A 98 2.56 -2.46 18.39
N ALA A 99 3.35 -1.82 17.53
CA ALA A 99 3.68 -0.40 17.65
C ALA A 99 2.42 0.49 17.57
N THR A 100 1.50 0.19 16.66
CA THR A 100 0.23 0.90 16.50
C THR A 100 -0.66 0.74 17.74
N ALA A 101 -0.80 -0.50 18.24
CA ALA A 101 -1.63 -0.78 19.41
C ALA A 101 -1.11 -0.12 20.70
N SER A 102 0.20 0.15 20.78
CA SER A 102 0.85 0.81 21.91
C SER A 102 0.83 2.34 21.81
N SER A 103 0.19 2.89 20.80
CA SER A 103 0.15 4.33 20.52
C SER A 103 -1.27 4.78 20.15
N SER A 104 -1.51 6.11 20.16
CA SER A 104 -2.80 6.69 19.79
C SER A 104 -2.88 7.01 18.29
N VAL A 105 -2.35 6.12 17.43
CA VAL A 105 -2.31 6.33 15.98
C VAL A 105 -3.20 5.35 15.25
N SER A 106 -3.59 5.73 14.04
CA SER A 106 -4.30 4.87 13.10
C SER A 106 -3.43 4.60 11.88
N GLY A 107 -3.50 3.37 11.37
CA GLY A 107 -2.80 2.96 10.15
C GLY A 107 -3.72 2.23 9.19
N VAL A 108 -3.52 2.48 7.89
CA VAL A 108 -4.17 1.75 6.80
C VAL A 108 -3.09 1.03 6.00
N LEU A 109 -3.28 -0.27 5.77
CA LEU A 109 -2.41 -1.08 4.92
C LEU A 109 -3.24 -1.69 3.80
N SER A 110 -2.83 -1.47 2.55
CA SER A 110 -3.46 -2.10 1.39
C SER A 110 -2.42 -2.35 0.28
N GLY A 111 -2.46 -3.54 -0.29
CA GLY A 111 -1.67 -3.85 -1.49
C GLY A 111 -2.25 -3.24 -2.79
N ASN A 112 -3.44 -2.64 -2.72
CA ASN A 112 -4.07 -2.00 -3.86
C ASN A 112 -5.06 -0.91 -3.42
N PHE A 113 -4.81 0.32 -3.82
CA PHE A 113 -5.65 1.50 -3.53
C PHE A 113 -6.55 1.90 -4.71
N SER A 114 -6.59 1.12 -5.81
CA SER A 114 -7.52 1.36 -6.91
C SER A 114 -8.96 1.19 -6.44
N VAL A 115 -9.76 2.24 -6.55
CA VAL A 115 -11.20 2.20 -6.25
C VAL A 115 -11.89 1.14 -7.10
N GLY A 116 -11.59 1.09 -8.41
CA GLY A 116 -12.18 0.11 -9.34
C GLY A 116 -11.90 -1.34 -8.95
N VAL A 117 -10.65 -1.64 -8.56
CA VAL A 117 -10.27 -2.99 -8.10
C VAL A 117 -10.99 -3.35 -6.79
N ASN A 118 -11.10 -2.42 -5.84
CA ASN A 118 -11.81 -2.69 -4.59
C ASN A 118 -13.30 -2.91 -4.82
N VAL A 119 -13.94 -2.10 -5.67
CA VAL A 119 -15.36 -2.29 -6.07
C VAL A 119 -15.54 -3.63 -6.78
N PHE A 120 -14.63 -4.01 -7.67
CA PHE A 120 -14.65 -5.32 -8.34
C PHE A 120 -14.61 -6.47 -7.32
N ILE A 121 -13.70 -6.42 -6.35
CA ILE A 121 -13.56 -7.46 -5.32
C ILE A 121 -14.86 -7.58 -4.50
N GLU A 122 -15.43 -6.46 -4.07
CA GLU A 122 -16.70 -6.47 -3.32
C GLU A 122 -17.86 -7.01 -4.16
N THR A 123 -17.91 -6.67 -5.45
CA THR A 123 -18.91 -7.20 -6.38
C THR A 123 -18.77 -8.71 -6.57
N ALA A 124 -17.53 -9.19 -6.74
CA ALA A 124 -17.26 -10.62 -6.85
C ALA A 124 -17.68 -11.37 -5.58
N ARG A 125 -17.39 -10.83 -4.40
CA ARG A 125 -17.84 -11.39 -3.12
C ARG A 125 -19.37 -11.45 -3.05
N TYR A 126 -20.06 -10.36 -3.38
CA TYR A 126 -21.52 -10.29 -3.39
C TYR A 126 -22.14 -11.35 -4.32
N LEU A 127 -21.58 -11.51 -5.52
CA LEU A 127 -22.06 -12.52 -6.48
C LEU A 127 -21.85 -13.94 -5.96
N HIS A 128 -20.67 -14.24 -5.42
CA HIS A 128 -20.37 -15.56 -4.86
C HIS A 128 -21.32 -15.94 -3.72
N GLU A 129 -21.64 -15.00 -2.83
CA GLU A 129 -22.58 -15.24 -1.73
C GLU A 129 -24.01 -15.51 -2.21
N ARG A 130 -24.41 -15.00 -3.38
CA ARG A 130 -25.76 -15.14 -3.95
C ARG A 130 -25.89 -16.29 -4.93
N LEU A 131 -24.78 -16.77 -5.45
CA LEU A 131 -24.69 -17.84 -6.45
C LEU A 131 -23.75 -18.94 -5.97
N PRO A 132 -24.02 -19.60 -4.81
CA PRO A 132 -23.09 -20.52 -4.17
C PRO A 132 -22.82 -21.78 -4.99
N ASP A 133 -23.74 -22.18 -5.87
CA ASP A 133 -23.67 -23.40 -6.68
C ASP A 133 -22.98 -23.19 -8.04
N TYR A 134 -22.51 -21.96 -8.31
CA TYR A 134 -21.82 -21.66 -9.58
C TYR A 134 -20.33 -21.97 -9.46
N GLU A 135 -19.79 -22.64 -10.48
CA GLU A 135 -18.34 -22.79 -10.64
C GLU A 135 -17.69 -21.42 -10.91
N ILE A 136 -16.53 -21.24 -10.31
CA ILE A 136 -15.74 -20.02 -10.45
C ILE A 136 -14.32 -20.41 -10.87
N GLU A 137 -13.82 -19.75 -11.88
CA GLU A 137 -12.41 -19.74 -12.27
C GLU A 137 -11.93 -18.30 -12.40
N MET A 138 -10.65 -18.08 -12.16
CA MET A 138 -10.04 -16.74 -12.27
C MET A 138 -8.96 -16.74 -13.33
N VAL A 139 -9.02 -15.76 -14.23
CA VAL A 139 -7.95 -15.49 -15.19
C VAL A 139 -7.38 -14.10 -14.91
N GLU A 140 -6.07 -14.01 -14.77
CA GLU A 140 -5.37 -12.73 -14.63
C GLU A 140 -4.26 -12.61 -15.65
N VAL A 141 -4.11 -11.41 -16.22
CA VAL A 141 -3.13 -11.13 -17.26
C VAL A 141 -2.27 -9.94 -16.84
N HIS A 142 -0.96 -10.11 -16.89
CA HIS A 142 0.01 -9.04 -16.62
C HIS A 142 1.15 -9.10 -17.63
N HIS A 143 1.93 -8.02 -17.68
CA HIS A 143 3.13 -7.94 -18.51
C HIS A 143 4.20 -8.99 -18.10
N ASN A 144 5.11 -9.30 -19.02
CA ASN A 144 6.13 -10.35 -18.83
C ASN A 144 7.09 -10.09 -17.63
N GLN A 145 7.28 -8.83 -17.24
CA GLN A 145 8.18 -8.45 -16.14
C GLN A 145 7.59 -8.70 -14.74
N LYS A 146 6.28 -9.03 -14.63
CA LYS A 146 5.66 -9.34 -13.34
C LYS A 146 6.12 -10.71 -12.84
N LYS A 147 6.77 -10.71 -11.68
CA LYS A 147 7.44 -11.90 -11.10
C LYS A 147 6.49 -12.80 -10.31
N ASP A 148 5.56 -12.22 -9.55
CA ASP A 148 4.62 -12.96 -8.74
C ASP A 148 3.47 -13.53 -9.59
N ALA A 149 3.13 -14.80 -9.35
CA ALA A 149 2.00 -15.51 -9.94
C ALA A 149 1.45 -16.54 -8.92
N PRO A 150 0.15 -16.52 -8.60
CA PRO A 150 -0.83 -15.49 -8.96
C PRO A 150 -0.49 -14.11 -8.40
N SER A 151 -1.08 -13.08 -8.99
CA SER A 151 -0.89 -11.69 -8.53
C SER A 151 -1.46 -11.47 -7.13
N GLY A 152 -0.91 -10.50 -6.40
CA GLY A 152 -1.45 -10.11 -5.09
C GLY A 152 -2.93 -9.71 -5.14
N THR A 153 -3.39 -9.12 -6.24
CA THR A 153 -4.81 -8.79 -6.46
C THR A 153 -5.66 -10.05 -6.60
N ALA A 154 -5.18 -11.06 -7.35
CA ALA A 154 -5.89 -12.34 -7.48
C ALA A 154 -6.02 -13.03 -6.12
N LEU A 155 -4.92 -13.13 -5.36
CA LEU A 155 -4.93 -13.73 -4.03
C LEU A 155 -5.85 -12.98 -3.06
N ARG A 156 -5.89 -11.65 -3.12
CA ARG A 156 -6.78 -10.83 -2.33
C ARG A 156 -8.26 -11.03 -2.72
N THR A 157 -8.53 -11.22 -4.01
CA THR A 157 -9.89 -11.53 -4.48
C THR A 157 -10.34 -12.89 -3.91
N LEU A 158 -9.51 -13.94 -4.00
CA LEU A 158 -9.80 -15.23 -3.38
C LEU A 158 -10.07 -15.12 -1.88
N ALA A 159 -9.23 -14.40 -1.16
CA ALA A 159 -9.41 -14.18 0.28
C ALA A 159 -10.75 -13.47 0.60
N ALA A 160 -11.17 -12.52 -0.23
CA ALA A 160 -12.46 -11.84 -0.08
C ALA A 160 -13.66 -12.76 -0.33
N LEU A 161 -13.49 -13.80 -1.17
CA LEU A 161 -14.48 -14.86 -1.38
C LEU A 161 -14.44 -15.93 -0.27
N GLY A 162 -13.52 -15.85 0.68
CA GLY A 162 -13.28 -16.91 1.67
C GLY A 162 -12.71 -18.18 1.06
N LYS A 163 -12.02 -18.08 -0.07
CA LYS A 163 -11.52 -19.18 -0.88
C LYS A 163 -10.00 -19.19 -1.01
N THR A 164 -9.46 -20.35 -1.35
CA THR A 164 -8.04 -20.57 -1.65
C THR A 164 -7.85 -20.85 -3.14
N LYS A 165 -6.59 -20.84 -3.60
CA LYS A 165 -6.25 -21.16 -5.00
C LYS A 165 -6.44 -22.67 -5.34
N GLU A 166 -6.56 -23.50 -4.32
CA GLU A 166 -6.89 -24.93 -4.45
C GLU A 166 -8.40 -25.14 -4.68
N GLU A 167 -9.23 -24.22 -4.18
CA GLU A 167 -10.70 -24.28 -4.35
C GLU A 167 -11.17 -23.54 -5.62
N ILE A 168 -10.50 -22.45 -5.98
CA ILE A 168 -10.78 -21.68 -7.21
C ILE A 168 -9.48 -21.60 -8.02
N PRO A 169 -9.42 -22.27 -9.20
CA PRO A 169 -8.26 -22.21 -10.08
C PRO A 169 -7.95 -20.78 -10.53
N VAL A 170 -6.66 -20.41 -10.46
CA VAL A 170 -6.18 -19.10 -10.94
C VAL A 170 -5.22 -19.30 -12.11
N HIS A 171 -5.62 -18.86 -13.28
CA HIS A 171 -4.82 -18.91 -14.50
C HIS A 171 -4.05 -17.60 -14.67
N ALA A 172 -2.79 -17.61 -14.30
CA ALA A 172 -1.93 -16.42 -14.35
C ALA A 172 -1.19 -16.38 -15.72
N LEU A 173 -1.59 -15.48 -16.58
CA LEU A 173 -0.97 -15.25 -17.88
C LEU A 173 0.04 -14.11 -17.81
N ARG A 174 1.12 -14.24 -18.55
CA ARG A 174 2.14 -13.20 -18.72
C ARG A 174 2.31 -12.95 -20.20
N MET A 175 2.05 -11.73 -20.65
CA MET A 175 2.11 -11.37 -22.06
C MET A 175 2.28 -9.86 -22.25
N GLY A 176 3.03 -9.48 -23.28
CA GLY A 176 3.35 -8.07 -23.57
C GLY A 176 4.44 -7.50 -22.64
N ASP A 177 4.89 -6.29 -22.96
CA ASP A 177 5.97 -5.56 -22.27
C ASP A 177 5.40 -4.40 -21.43
#